data_202ce414c0f459065f1a92afe4505571
#
_entry.id   202ce414c0f459065f1a92afe4505571
#
_cell.length_a   1.000
_cell.length_b   1.000
_cell.length_c   1.000
_cell.angle_alpha   90.00
_cell.angle_beta   90.00
_cell.angle_gamma   90.00
#
_symmetry.space_group_name_H-M   'P 1'
#
loop_
_entity.id
_entity.type
_entity.pdbx_description
1 polymer ?
#
loop_
_entity_poly.entity_id
_entity_poly.type
_entity_poly.pdbx_seq_one_letter_code
_entity_poly.pdbx_strand_id
1 'polypeptide(L)'
;MENINKKRLFLASCLALITTAMTFAIRARLETVFGPEGVGLSLEQLGYAFAPAFFGFTIAMIIGGPLVDLLGIKKITWLAFITHAVGIVLTLMADSMTSLFIATLFIGIGNGFVEAALNPMIASMFPNEKTKMLNRFHVWFPGGIVIGSLLGWLIMDVLNLSWQAMVATLFIPLVIYGVLFFGQKIPATERVQLGISNKKMFSSVLNPLFLFMVLCMFLTAASELGTTQRIESLLKESVAAPLLVLAFINGIMALGRLFAGQVVHKLKPSGMLLYSAIFTFVGLWLLTVTSGGMTFVAAAVFAIGVTFFWPTMLGFVAEYLPETGALGLSIMGGAGMFSVSIVLPIMGNLMDNASAAEALRTMSILPAILIVAFLGLNIYMNKKINQK
;
A
#
# COMPACT_ATOMS: atom_id res chain seq x y z
N MET A 1 23.70 24.11 -7.86
CA MET A 1 23.04 22.94 -7.26
C MET A 1 24.05 22.22 -6.39
N GLU A 2 23.78 22.07 -5.09
CA GLU A 2 24.65 21.33 -4.20
C GLU A 2 24.88 19.90 -4.71
N ASN A 3 26.05 19.34 -4.39
CA ASN A 3 26.49 18.03 -4.86
C ASN A 3 25.66 16.91 -4.16
N ILE A 4 24.46 16.62 -4.68
CA ILE A 4 23.53 15.62 -4.17
C ILE A 4 23.79 14.29 -4.87
N ASN A 5 24.08 13.23 -4.11
CA ASN A 5 24.25 11.89 -4.65
C ASN A 5 22.89 11.23 -4.94
N LYS A 6 22.30 11.57 -6.10
CA LYS A 6 20.97 11.10 -6.52
C LYS A 6 20.86 9.57 -6.58
N LYS A 7 21.92 8.86 -7.03
CA LYS A 7 21.91 7.38 -7.13
C LYS A 7 21.81 6.75 -5.74
N ARG A 8 22.62 7.22 -4.79
CA ARG A 8 22.63 6.71 -3.41
C ARG A 8 21.31 6.99 -2.70
N LEU A 9 20.78 8.21 -2.82
CA LEU A 9 19.49 8.60 -2.24
C LEU A 9 18.33 7.79 -2.84
N PHE A 10 18.33 7.57 -4.16
CA PHE A 10 17.31 6.75 -4.82
C PHE A 10 17.35 5.29 -4.34
N LEU A 11 18.54 4.70 -4.24
CA LEU A 11 18.70 3.34 -3.71
C LEU A 11 18.25 3.24 -2.26
N ALA A 12 18.64 4.20 -1.42
CA ALA A 12 18.20 4.28 -0.03
C ALA A 12 16.67 4.36 0.08
N SER A 13 16.04 5.16 -0.78
CA SER A 13 14.58 5.29 -0.86
C SER A 13 13.92 3.96 -1.24
N CYS A 14 14.46 3.26 -2.23
CA CYS A 14 13.94 1.94 -2.64
C CYS A 14 14.00 0.93 -1.48
N LEU A 15 15.10 0.90 -0.72
CA LEU A 15 15.25 0.02 0.44
C LEU A 15 14.32 0.40 1.60
N ALA A 16 14.08 1.68 1.83
CA ALA A 16 13.10 2.13 2.81
C ALA A 16 11.68 1.68 2.40
N LEU A 17 11.34 1.76 1.10
CA LEU A 17 10.05 1.27 0.59
C LEU A 17 9.95 -0.26 0.63
N ILE A 18 11.05 -1.00 0.39
CA ILE A 18 11.12 -2.44 0.58
C ILE A 18 10.85 -2.80 2.05
N THR A 19 11.44 -2.06 3.01
CA THR A 19 11.17 -2.26 4.45
C THR A 19 9.67 -2.10 4.73
N THR A 20 9.08 -1.00 4.28
CA THR A 20 7.62 -0.77 4.34
C THR A 20 6.84 -1.94 3.76
N ALA A 21 7.15 -2.36 2.55
CA ALA A 21 6.42 -3.40 1.83
C ALA A 21 6.56 -4.79 2.47
N MET A 22 7.75 -5.15 2.95
CA MET A 22 7.97 -6.40 3.69
C MET A 22 7.13 -6.47 4.97
N THR A 23 6.86 -5.35 5.64
CA THR A 23 5.98 -5.34 6.82
C THR A 23 4.55 -5.78 6.47
N PHE A 24 4.08 -5.57 5.25
CA PHE A 24 2.77 -6.03 4.78
C PHE A 24 2.73 -7.56 4.62
N ALA A 25 3.75 -8.16 4.00
CA ALA A 25 3.84 -9.60 3.83
C ALA A 25 4.02 -10.32 5.18
N ILE A 26 4.91 -9.80 6.04
CA ILE A 26 5.18 -10.36 7.36
C ILE A 26 3.92 -10.30 8.23
N ARG A 27 3.18 -9.18 8.22
CA ARG A 27 1.92 -9.06 8.97
C ARG A 27 0.86 -10.06 8.49
N ALA A 28 0.75 -10.30 7.18
CA ALA A 28 -0.15 -11.32 6.65
C ALA A 28 0.21 -12.71 7.21
N ARG A 29 1.50 -13.02 7.34
CA ARG A 29 1.97 -14.29 7.94
C ARG A 29 1.77 -14.35 9.46
N LEU A 30 1.92 -13.22 10.17
CA LEU A 30 1.68 -13.14 11.61
C LEU A 30 0.23 -13.45 11.99
N GLU A 31 -0.71 -13.40 11.04
CA GLU A 31 -2.10 -13.79 11.26
C GLU A 31 -2.22 -15.27 11.71
N THR A 32 -1.42 -16.17 11.14
CA THR A 32 -1.40 -17.58 11.56
C THR A 32 -0.73 -17.77 12.91
N VAL A 33 0.28 -16.95 13.23
CA VAL A 33 1.03 -17.03 14.50
C VAL A 33 0.17 -16.57 15.68
N PHE A 34 -0.53 -15.46 15.53
CA PHE A 34 -1.34 -14.87 16.61
C PHE A 34 -2.81 -15.32 16.58
N GLY A 35 -3.22 -15.97 15.49
CA GLY A 35 -4.59 -16.44 15.26
C GLY A 35 -5.06 -17.57 16.17
N PRO A 36 -6.25 -18.11 15.88
CA PRO A 36 -6.90 -19.12 16.73
C PRO A 36 -6.05 -20.38 16.97
N GLU A 37 -5.24 -20.78 15.99
CA GLU A 37 -4.37 -21.96 16.07
C GLU A 37 -2.98 -21.66 16.70
N GLY A 38 -2.66 -20.38 16.92
CA GLY A 38 -1.39 -19.92 17.52
C GLY A 38 -1.58 -19.38 18.93
N VAL A 39 -1.48 -18.05 19.09
CA VAL A 39 -1.68 -17.37 20.39
C VAL A 39 -3.15 -17.40 20.86
N GLY A 40 -4.10 -17.69 19.96
CA GLY A 40 -5.52 -17.84 20.27
C GLY A 40 -6.36 -16.58 20.10
N LEU A 41 -5.88 -15.56 19.37
CA LEU A 41 -6.68 -14.39 19.05
C LEU A 41 -7.70 -14.74 17.94
N SER A 42 -8.96 -14.27 18.07
CA SER A 42 -9.92 -14.36 16.98
C SER A 42 -9.48 -13.54 15.77
N LEU A 43 -10.00 -13.85 14.59
CA LEU A 43 -9.66 -13.09 13.38
C LEU A 43 -10.15 -11.64 13.45
N GLU A 44 -11.24 -11.37 14.17
CA GLU A 44 -11.70 -10.02 14.47
C GLU A 44 -10.69 -9.30 15.37
N GLN A 45 -10.21 -9.93 16.45
CA GLN A 45 -9.19 -9.37 17.34
C GLN A 45 -7.88 -9.08 16.60
N LEU A 46 -7.47 -9.95 15.68
CA LEU A 46 -6.33 -9.70 14.78
C LEU A 46 -6.58 -8.50 13.86
N GLY A 47 -7.80 -8.33 13.36
CA GLY A 47 -8.19 -7.15 12.61
C GLY A 47 -7.95 -5.87 13.38
N TYR A 48 -8.38 -5.82 14.64
CA TYR A 48 -8.12 -4.68 15.54
C TYR A 48 -6.63 -4.51 15.86
N ALA A 49 -5.89 -5.60 16.08
CA ALA A 49 -4.46 -5.54 16.38
C ALA A 49 -3.61 -5.06 15.18
N PHE A 50 -4.04 -5.35 13.95
CA PHE A 50 -3.34 -4.96 12.73
C PHE A 50 -3.82 -3.62 12.11
N ALA A 51 -5.03 -3.17 12.43
CA ALA A 51 -5.56 -1.89 11.96
C ALA A 51 -4.63 -0.68 12.22
N PRO A 52 -3.89 -0.61 13.36
CA PRO A 52 -2.98 0.48 13.66
C PRO A 52 -1.87 0.67 12.63
N ALA A 53 -1.44 -0.38 11.94
CA ALA A 53 -0.47 -0.27 10.86
C ALA A 53 -0.97 0.64 9.72
N PHE A 54 -2.27 0.71 9.51
CA PHE A 54 -2.91 1.47 8.44
C PHE A 54 -3.35 2.85 8.89
N PHE A 55 -4.00 2.99 10.04
CA PHE A 55 -4.36 4.33 10.49
C PHE A 55 -3.14 5.12 10.99
N GLY A 56 -2.12 4.46 11.57
CA GLY A 56 -0.83 5.08 11.87
C GLY A 56 -0.13 5.59 10.60
N PHE A 57 -0.19 4.81 9.52
CA PHE A 57 0.26 5.24 8.19
C PHE A 57 -0.51 6.49 7.72
N THR A 58 -1.85 6.47 7.84
CA THR A 58 -2.71 7.61 7.49
C THR A 58 -2.33 8.88 8.25
N ILE A 59 -2.20 8.77 9.58
CA ILE A 59 -1.81 9.90 10.44
C ILE A 59 -0.45 10.44 10.03
N ALA A 60 0.52 9.54 9.82
CA ALA A 60 1.87 9.92 9.42
C ALA A 60 1.93 10.57 8.04
N MET A 61 1.08 10.16 7.08
CA MET A 61 0.98 10.84 5.78
C MET A 61 0.35 12.22 5.90
N ILE A 62 -0.82 12.32 6.54
CA ILE A 62 -1.57 13.58 6.64
C ILE A 62 -0.76 14.64 7.42
N ILE A 63 -0.12 14.23 8.51
CA ILE A 63 0.72 15.13 9.33
C ILE A 63 2.11 15.28 8.70
N GLY A 64 2.67 14.22 8.17
CA GLY A 64 4.01 14.18 7.61
C GLY A 64 4.18 15.08 6.39
N GLY A 65 3.17 15.19 5.51
CA GLY A 65 3.22 16.09 4.36
C GLY A 65 3.58 17.55 4.74
N PRO A 66 2.81 18.22 5.59
CA PRO A 66 3.17 19.54 6.11
C PRO A 66 4.46 19.56 6.94
N LEU A 67 4.74 18.52 7.74
CA LEU A 67 5.95 18.44 8.54
C LEU A 67 7.21 18.31 7.69
N VAL A 68 7.16 17.64 6.55
CA VAL A 68 8.27 17.55 5.59
C VAL A 68 8.68 18.94 5.10
N ASP A 69 7.73 19.81 4.86
CA ASP A 69 7.99 21.19 4.44
C ASP A 69 8.57 22.07 5.57
N LEU A 70 8.16 21.82 6.82
CA LEU A 70 8.59 22.60 7.99
C LEU A 70 9.93 22.10 8.56
N LEU A 71 10.08 20.79 8.71
CA LEU A 71 11.23 20.17 9.39
C LEU A 71 12.30 19.69 8.40
N GLY A 72 11.93 19.57 7.13
CA GLY A 72 12.75 19.03 6.06
C GLY A 72 12.68 17.51 5.94
N ILE A 73 12.83 17.02 4.72
CA ILE A 73 12.79 15.60 4.33
C ILE A 73 13.72 14.76 5.23
N LYS A 74 14.94 15.27 5.52
CA LYS A 74 15.94 14.53 6.31
C LYS A 74 15.43 14.10 7.68
N LYS A 75 14.80 15.01 8.42
CA LYS A 75 14.31 14.73 9.78
C LYS A 75 13.18 13.71 9.76
N ILE A 76 12.25 13.83 8.80
CA ILE A 76 11.12 12.89 8.64
C ILE A 76 11.61 11.50 8.22
N THR A 77 12.64 11.41 7.35
CA THR A 77 13.27 10.12 6.99
C THR A 77 13.91 9.43 8.21
N TRP A 78 14.58 10.19 9.09
CA TRP A 78 15.14 9.61 10.32
C TRP A 78 14.04 9.24 11.33
N LEU A 79 12.96 9.98 11.39
CA LEU A 79 11.79 9.61 12.20
C LEU A 79 11.16 8.31 11.70
N ALA A 80 11.06 8.14 10.38
CA ALA A 80 10.63 6.86 9.77
C ALA A 80 11.57 5.70 10.16
N PHE A 81 12.90 5.91 10.12
CA PHE A 81 13.88 4.91 10.54
C PHE A 81 13.68 4.48 12.00
N ILE A 82 13.56 5.45 12.91
CA ILE A 82 13.40 5.19 14.35
C ILE A 82 12.08 4.47 14.62
N THR A 83 10.98 4.92 14.02
CA THR A 83 9.66 4.29 14.23
C THR A 83 9.59 2.88 13.64
N HIS A 84 10.25 2.61 12.49
CA HIS A 84 10.43 1.25 11.98
C HIS A 84 11.24 0.38 12.94
N ALA A 85 12.42 0.87 13.42
CA ALA A 85 13.25 0.11 14.34
C ALA A 85 12.50 -0.25 15.63
N VAL A 86 11.82 0.73 16.24
CA VAL A 86 11.00 0.52 17.45
C VAL A 86 9.86 -0.45 17.14
N GLY A 87 9.13 -0.26 16.05
CA GLY A 87 8.02 -1.15 15.66
C GLY A 87 8.46 -2.59 15.43
N ILE A 88 9.63 -2.83 14.81
CA ILE A 88 10.20 -4.17 14.62
C ILE A 88 10.53 -4.81 15.98
N VAL A 89 11.22 -4.07 16.87
CA VAL A 89 11.55 -4.57 18.22
C VAL A 89 10.27 -4.91 19.00
N LEU A 90 9.28 -4.03 19.00
CA LEU A 90 8.00 -4.27 19.66
C LEU A 90 7.26 -5.47 19.05
N THR A 91 7.34 -5.66 17.73
CA THR A 91 6.75 -6.85 17.07
C THR A 91 7.42 -8.13 17.56
N LEU A 92 8.76 -8.15 17.66
CA LEU A 92 9.52 -9.30 18.19
C LEU A 92 9.16 -9.65 19.63
N MET A 93 8.72 -8.69 20.43
CA MET A 93 8.32 -8.82 21.83
C MET A 93 6.81 -9.01 22.00
N ALA A 94 6.03 -9.01 20.91
CA ALA A 94 4.58 -9.10 21.01
C ALA A 94 4.13 -10.51 21.44
N ASP A 95 3.20 -10.55 22.39
CA ASP A 95 2.63 -11.77 22.99
C ASP A 95 1.11 -11.69 23.17
N SER A 96 0.52 -10.55 22.87
CA SER A 96 -0.89 -10.24 23.13
C SER A 96 -1.45 -9.29 22.07
N MET A 97 -2.78 -9.18 22.02
CA MET A 97 -3.46 -8.22 21.16
C MET A 97 -2.96 -6.77 21.38
N THR A 98 -2.77 -6.36 22.64
CA THR A 98 -2.36 -5.00 22.99
C THR A 98 -0.91 -4.72 22.56
N SER A 99 0.01 -5.64 22.82
CA SER A 99 1.41 -5.49 22.40
C SER A 99 1.54 -5.45 20.88
N LEU A 100 0.76 -6.29 20.18
CA LEU A 100 0.72 -6.32 18.72
C LEU A 100 0.11 -5.04 18.13
N PHE A 101 -0.96 -4.49 18.76
CA PHE A 101 -1.56 -3.21 18.40
C PHE A 101 -0.53 -2.06 18.47
N ILE A 102 0.23 -1.98 19.57
CA ILE A 102 1.26 -0.94 19.75
C ILE A 102 2.38 -1.13 18.72
N ALA A 103 2.86 -2.34 18.52
CA ALA A 103 3.91 -2.66 17.57
C ALA A 103 3.51 -2.25 16.14
N THR A 104 2.30 -2.61 15.71
CA THR A 104 1.80 -2.30 14.36
C THR A 104 1.54 -0.81 14.17
N LEU A 105 1.18 -0.07 15.22
CA LEU A 105 1.07 1.39 15.18
C LEU A 105 2.42 2.05 14.84
N PHE A 106 3.50 1.64 15.52
CA PHE A 106 4.84 2.17 15.24
C PHE A 106 5.31 1.81 13.82
N ILE A 107 5.06 0.58 13.37
CA ILE A 107 5.31 0.17 11.97
C ILE A 107 4.52 1.06 11.01
N GLY A 108 3.23 1.28 11.26
CA GLY A 108 2.39 2.11 10.40
C GLY A 108 2.87 3.56 10.30
N ILE A 109 3.23 4.15 11.42
CA ILE A 109 3.80 5.52 11.47
C ILE A 109 5.10 5.57 10.66
N GLY A 110 5.98 4.58 10.81
CA GLY A 110 7.22 4.49 10.04
C GLY A 110 6.96 4.40 8.53
N ASN A 111 6.06 3.52 8.13
CA ASN A 111 5.63 3.36 6.74
C ASN A 111 5.08 4.67 6.14
N GLY A 112 4.22 5.37 6.89
CA GLY A 112 3.63 6.64 6.45
C GLY A 112 4.68 7.76 6.32
N PHE A 113 5.64 7.86 7.24
CA PHE A 113 6.74 8.82 7.13
C PHE A 113 7.69 8.52 5.97
N VAL A 114 7.92 7.24 5.62
CA VAL A 114 8.66 6.87 4.40
C VAL A 114 7.98 7.47 3.18
N GLU A 115 6.69 7.26 3.01
CA GLU A 115 5.95 7.76 1.85
C GLU A 115 5.86 9.30 1.84
N ALA A 116 5.58 9.92 2.99
CA ALA A 116 5.48 11.37 3.11
C ALA A 116 6.79 12.09 2.79
N ALA A 117 7.95 11.49 3.12
CA ALA A 117 9.26 12.09 2.91
C ALA A 117 9.85 11.76 1.53
N LEU A 118 9.77 10.50 1.09
CA LEU A 118 10.56 10.05 -0.05
C LEU A 118 9.89 10.33 -1.40
N ASN A 119 8.56 10.35 -1.49
CA ASN A 119 7.88 10.76 -2.71
C ASN A 119 8.25 12.18 -3.15
N PRO A 120 8.12 13.22 -2.31
CA PRO A 120 8.55 14.57 -2.69
C PRO A 120 10.06 14.68 -2.89
N MET A 121 10.88 13.90 -2.19
CA MET A 121 12.32 13.86 -2.41
C MET A 121 12.66 13.39 -3.82
N ILE A 122 12.05 12.28 -4.27
CA ILE A 122 12.27 11.73 -5.62
C ILE A 122 11.80 12.71 -6.67
N ALA A 123 10.61 13.30 -6.50
CA ALA A 123 10.10 14.32 -7.42
C ALA A 123 11.04 15.52 -7.53
N SER A 124 11.60 16.00 -6.41
CA SER A 124 12.55 17.11 -6.38
C SER A 124 13.92 16.76 -6.98
N MET A 125 14.38 15.51 -6.84
CA MET A 125 15.64 15.07 -7.45
C MET A 125 15.57 14.91 -8.97
N PHE A 126 14.39 14.59 -9.51
CA PHE A 126 14.18 14.27 -10.93
C PHE A 126 13.05 15.12 -11.55
N PRO A 127 13.17 16.46 -11.58
CA PRO A 127 12.07 17.35 -11.97
C PRO A 127 11.57 17.12 -13.40
N ASN A 128 12.44 16.68 -14.32
CA ASN A 128 12.09 16.43 -15.73
C ASN A 128 11.57 15.01 -16.00
N GLU A 129 11.65 14.10 -15.03
CA GLU A 129 11.27 12.69 -15.16
C GLU A 129 10.47 12.18 -13.92
N LYS A 130 9.74 13.07 -13.26
CA LYS A 130 9.04 12.78 -11.97
C LYS A 130 8.21 11.51 -12.03
N THR A 131 7.27 11.44 -12.97
CA THR A 131 6.35 10.30 -13.12
C THR A 131 7.10 9.00 -13.36
N LYS A 132 8.11 9.00 -14.22
CA LYS A 132 8.94 7.83 -14.51
C LYS A 132 9.70 7.36 -13.27
N MET A 133 10.31 8.28 -12.54
CA MET A 133 11.12 7.96 -11.37
C MET A 133 10.29 7.55 -10.16
N LEU A 134 9.12 8.16 -9.96
CA LEU A 134 8.15 7.73 -8.96
C LEU A 134 7.62 6.32 -9.27
N ASN A 135 7.23 6.04 -10.52
CA ASN A 135 6.81 4.68 -10.90
C ASN A 135 7.95 3.67 -10.67
N ARG A 136 9.18 3.99 -11.03
CA ARG A 136 10.35 3.15 -10.78
C ARG A 136 10.61 2.92 -9.29
N PHE A 137 10.36 3.90 -8.45
CA PHE A 137 10.40 3.77 -7.00
C PHE A 137 9.30 2.83 -6.49
N HIS A 138 8.06 3.04 -6.93
CA HIS A 138 6.90 2.26 -6.48
C HIS A 138 6.82 0.81 -7.00
N VAL A 139 7.66 0.40 -7.95
CA VAL A 139 7.85 -1.03 -8.28
C VAL A 139 8.32 -1.82 -7.05
N TRP A 140 9.08 -1.17 -6.16
CA TRP A 140 9.64 -1.82 -4.98
C TRP A 140 8.63 -2.06 -3.85
N PHE A 141 7.41 -1.49 -3.95
CA PHE A 141 6.35 -1.84 -3.02
C PHE A 141 5.83 -3.28 -3.26
N PRO A 142 5.25 -3.65 -4.41
CA PRO A 142 4.91 -5.04 -4.67
C PRO A 142 6.15 -5.95 -4.69
N GLY A 143 7.32 -5.45 -5.15
CA GLY A 143 8.58 -6.19 -5.08
C GLY A 143 9.00 -6.55 -3.66
N GLY A 144 8.85 -5.63 -2.71
CA GLY A 144 9.13 -5.88 -1.29
C GLY A 144 8.14 -6.85 -0.64
N ILE A 145 6.86 -6.83 -1.06
CA ILE A 145 5.89 -7.85 -0.63
C ILE A 145 6.29 -9.23 -1.15
N VAL A 146 6.72 -9.35 -2.41
CA VAL A 146 7.24 -10.62 -2.95
C VAL A 146 8.43 -11.12 -2.12
N ILE A 147 9.41 -10.24 -1.86
CA ILE A 147 10.59 -10.59 -1.04
C ILE A 147 10.16 -11.05 0.35
N GLY A 148 9.30 -10.29 1.03
CA GLY A 148 8.81 -10.62 2.37
C GLY A 148 8.02 -11.93 2.40
N SER A 149 7.17 -12.18 1.41
CA SER A 149 6.39 -13.42 1.29
C SER A 149 7.28 -14.64 1.07
N LEU A 150 8.25 -14.55 0.15
CA LEU A 150 9.18 -15.64 -0.11
C LEU A 150 10.10 -15.92 1.08
N LEU A 151 10.57 -14.87 1.77
CA LEU A 151 11.35 -15.02 3.00
C LEU A 151 10.51 -15.65 4.12
N GLY A 152 9.26 -15.21 4.28
CA GLY A 152 8.34 -15.79 5.27
C GLY A 152 8.09 -17.28 5.03
N TRP A 153 7.78 -17.66 3.79
CA TRP A 153 7.65 -19.06 3.39
C TRP A 153 8.94 -19.86 3.61
N LEU A 154 10.09 -19.35 3.14
CA LEU A 154 11.38 -20.03 3.29
C LEU A 154 11.74 -20.25 4.76
N ILE A 155 11.58 -19.21 5.60
CA ILE A 155 12.00 -19.26 7.02
C ILE A 155 11.07 -20.16 7.82
N MET A 156 9.75 -19.99 7.68
CA MET A 156 8.80 -20.70 8.55
C MET A 156 8.38 -22.06 8.00
N ASP A 157 8.16 -22.20 6.68
CA ASP A 157 7.60 -23.43 6.10
C ASP A 157 8.68 -24.40 5.60
N VAL A 158 9.82 -23.90 5.10
CA VAL A 158 10.91 -24.74 4.59
C VAL A 158 11.99 -25.01 5.62
N LEU A 159 12.47 -23.95 6.29
CA LEU A 159 13.53 -24.06 7.29
C LEU A 159 13.01 -24.37 8.71
N ASN A 160 11.70 -24.30 8.91
CA ASN A 160 11.02 -24.49 10.20
C ASN A 160 11.63 -23.63 11.34
N LEU A 161 12.03 -22.40 11.00
CA LEU A 161 12.53 -21.43 11.98
C LEU A 161 11.36 -20.63 12.57
N SER A 162 11.65 -19.92 13.67
CA SER A 162 10.62 -19.14 14.38
C SER A 162 10.14 -17.92 13.55
N TRP A 163 8.91 -17.48 13.84
CA TRP A 163 8.37 -16.26 13.28
C TRP A 163 9.18 -15.01 13.65
N GLN A 164 9.88 -15.03 14.80
CA GLN A 164 10.81 -13.97 15.19
C GLN A 164 11.98 -13.85 14.20
N ALA A 165 12.50 -14.99 13.71
CA ALA A 165 13.54 -14.99 12.68
C ALA A 165 13.04 -14.32 11.38
N MET A 166 11.78 -14.57 10.99
CA MET A 166 11.15 -13.90 9.85
C MET A 166 11.04 -12.39 10.09
N VAL A 167 10.52 -11.95 11.23
CA VAL A 167 10.41 -10.52 11.57
C VAL A 167 11.77 -9.84 11.61
N ALA A 168 12.80 -10.51 12.15
CA ALA A 168 14.17 -9.98 12.22
C ALA A 168 14.77 -9.68 10.83
N THR A 169 14.29 -10.32 9.75
CA THR A 169 14.75 -9.99 8.38
C THR A 169 14.48 -8.53 7.99
N LEU A 170 13.51 -7.86 8.62
CA LEU A 170 13.23 -6.44 8.41
C LEU A 170 14.40 -5.53 8.78
N PHE A 171 15.27 -5.95 9.71
CA PHE A 171 16.46 -5.18 10.07
C PHE A 171 17.45 -5.08 8.91
N ILE A 172 17.46 -6.02 7.97
CA ILE A 172 18.39 -6.02 6.83
C ILE A 172 18.18 -4.75 5.98
N PRO A 173 17.03 -4.55 5.30
CA PRO A 173 16.81 -3.34 4.52
C PRO A 173 16.76 -2.07 5.38
N LEU A 174 16.27 -2.15 6.64
CA LEU A 174 16.26 -1.03 7.58
C LEU A 174 17.66 -0.48 7.80
N VAL A 175 18.61 -1.32 8.23
CA VAL A 175 19.98 -0.89 8.53
C VAL A 175 20.67 -0.37 7.26
N ILE A 176 20.48 -1.04 6.13
CA ILE A 176 21.10 -0.63 4.87
C ILE A 176 20.60 0.76 4.45
N TYR A 177 19.28 1.03 4.49
CA TYR A 177 18.81 2.36 4.11
C TYR A 177 19.24 3.44 5.10
N GLY A 178 19.32 3.12 6.41
CA GLY A 178 19.87 4.04 7.42
C GLY A 178 21.31 4.43 7.12
N VAL A 179 22.17 3.46 6.81
CA VAL A 179 23.58 3.68 6.41
C VAL A 179 23.67 4.49 5.12
N LEU A 180 22.80 4.20 4.13
CA LEU A 180 22.80 4.93 2.87
C LEU A 180 22.34 6.38 3.00
N PHE A 181 21.39 6.69 3.91
CA PHE A 181 20.98 8.07 4.20
C PHE A 181 21.96 8.83 5.08
N PHE A 182 22.79 8.10 5.86
CA PHE A 182 23.71 8.73 6.79
C PHE A 182 24.69 9.67 6.07
N GLY A 183 24.82 10.89 6.59
CA GLY A 183 25.74 11.91 6.06
C GLY A 183 25.31 12.55 4.73
N GLN A 184 24.16 12.14 4.13
CA GLN A 184 23.75 12.68 2.84
C GLN A 184 23.11 14.07 2.96
N LYS A 185 23.37 14.90 1.94
CA LYS A 185 22.61 16.12 1.68
C LYS A 185 21.31 15.74 0.97
N ILE A 186 20.19 16.23 1.48
CA ILE A 186 18.85 15.93 0.97
C ILE A 186 18.22 17.23 0.46
N PRO A 187 17.59 17.24 -0.74
CA PRO A 187 16.99 18.46 -1.31
C PRO A 187 15.77 18.92 -0.49
N ALA A 188 15.44 20.19 -0.56
CA ALA A 188 14.14 20.69 -0.10
C ALA A 188 13.03 20.19 -1.02
N THR A 189 11.77 20.19 -0.55
CA THR A 189 10.61 19.85 -1.37
C THR A 189 10.41 20.89 -2.48
N GLU A 190 9.88 20.47 -3.63
CA GLU A 190 9.59 21.36 -4.76
C GLU A 190 8.65 22.50 -4.36
N ARG A 191 7.68 22.21 -3.48
CA ARG A 191 6.76 23.21 -2.94
C ARG A 191 7.47 24.34 -2.22
N VAL A 192 8.45 23.99 -1.36
CA VAL A 192 9.28 25.00 -0.64
C VAL A 192 10.11 25.79 -1.66
N GLN A 193 10.65 25.14 -2.69
CA GLN A 193 11.42 25.79 -3.74
C GLN A 193 10.59 26.76 -4.59
N LEU A 194 9.32 26.46 -4.87
CA LEU A 194 8.42 27.24 -5.73
C LEU A 194 7.55 28.25 -4.96
N GLY A 195 7.57 28.27 -3.62
CA GLY A 195 6.82 29.23 -2.81
C GLY A 195 5.29 29.11 -2.91
N ILE A 196 4.73 27.91 -3.19
CA ILE A 196 3.29 27.70 -3.37
C ILE A 196 2.51 27.92 -2.07
N SER A 197 1.47 28.78 -2.11
CA SER A 197 0.66 29.14 -0.94
C SER A 197 -0.22 27.98 -0.44
N ASN A 198 -0.35 27.85 0.88
CA ASN A 198 -1.19 26.85 1.54
C ASN A 198 -2.69 27.05 1.21
N LYS A 199 -3.16 28.31 1.15
CA LYS A 199 -4.58 28.64 0.99
C LYS A 199 -5.20 28.05 -0.29
N LYS A 200 -4.50 28.19 -1.42
CA LYS A 200 -4.98 27.67 -2.73
C LYS A 200 -5.08 26.15 -2.71
N MET A 201 -4.07 25.49 -2.14
CA MET A 201 -4.03 24.05 -2.04
C MET A 201 -5.15 23.47 -1.16
N PHE A 202 -5.43 24.10 0.00
CA PHE A 202 -6.53 23.66 0.89
C PHE A 202 -7.91 23.86 0.28
N SER A 203 -8.14 24.89 -0.53
CA SER A 203 -9.44 25.09 -1.18
C SER A 203 -9.69 24.07 -2.30
N SER A 204 -8.65 23.63 -2.99
CA SER A 204 -8.80 22.69 -4.12
C SER A 204 -9.18 21.27 -3.72
N VAL A 205 -8.87 20.84 -2.49
CA VAL A 205 -9.28 19.51 -2.00
C VAL A 205 -10.79 19.41 -1.66
N LEU A 206 -11.52 20.52 -1.70
CA LEU A 206 -12.99 20.54 -1.58
C LEU A 206 -13.69 20.37 -2.94
N ASN A 207 -12.96 20.22 -4.04
CA ASN A 207 -13.54 19.97 -5.36
C ASN A 207 -14.36 18.67 -5.36
N PRO A 208 -15.61 18.66 -5.87
CA PRO A 208 -16.47 17.47 -5.87
C PRO A 208 -15.85 16.27 -6.57
N LEU A 209 -15.11 16.48 -7.67
CA LEU A 209 -14.40 15.39 -8.36
C LEU A 209 -13.28 14.82 -7.50
N PHE A 210 -12.57 15.67 -6.73
CA PHE A 210 -11.54 15.22 -5.80
C PHE A 210 -12.16 14.35 -4.67
N LEU A 211 -13.24 14.82 -4.06
CA LEU A 211 -13.94 14.07 -3.00
C LEU A 211 -14.49 12.73 -3.52
N PHE A 212 -15.01 12.69 -4.75
CA PHE A 212 -15.40 11.45 -5.42
C PHE A 212 -14.22 10.50 -5.58
N MET A 213 -13.05 11.00 -6.01
CA MET A 213 -11.84 10.19 -6.16
C MET A 213 -11.34 9.69 -4.80
N VAL A 214 -11.43 10.48 -3.72
CA VAL A 214 -11.10 10.05 -2.35
C VAL A 214 -12.00 8.88 -1.92
N LEU A 215 -13.32 8.97 -2.18
CA LEU A 215 -14.26 7.87 -1.88
C LEU A 215 -13.93 6.62 -2.70
N CYS A 216 -13.66 6.76 -3.99
CA CYS A 216 -13.22 5.64 -4.82
C CYS A 216 -11.90 5.05 -4.32
N MET A 217 -10.94 5.87 -3.86
CA MET A 217 -9.67 5.39 -3.30
C MET A 217 -9.89 4.57 -2.03
N PHE A 218 -10.81 5.00 -1.18
CA PHE A 218 -11.23 4.26 0.01
C PHE A 218 -11.71 2.84 -0.36
N LEU A 219 -12.57 2.71 -1.37
CA LEU A 219 -13.10 1.42 -1.81
C LEU A 219 -12.06 0.55 -2.55
N THR A 220 -11.20 1.15 -3.38
CA THR A 220 -10.14 0.42 -4.10
C THR A 220 -9.11 -0.16 -3.14
N ALA A 221 -8.65 0.62 -2.16
CA ALA A 221 -7.68 0.18 -1.18
C ALA A 221 -8.26 -0.90 -0.24
N ALA A 222 -9.52 -0.76 0.18
CA ALA A 222 -10.22 -1.80 0.93
C ALA A 222 -10.26 -3.12 0.15
N SER A 223 -10.62 -3.08 -1.14
CA SER A 223 -10.69 -4.27 -2.00
C SER A 223 -9.33 -4.95 -2.20
N GLU A 224 -8.27 -4.16 -2.44
CA GLU A 224 -6.91 -4.65 -2.69
C GLU A 224 -6.23 -5.11 -1.41
N LEU A 225 -6.01 -4.17 -0.49
CA LEU A 225 -5.20 -4.40 0.71
C LEU A 225 -5.97 -5.18 1.78
N GLY A 226 -7.27 -4.96 1.93
CA GLY A 226 -8.11 -5.76 2.82
C GLY A 226 -7.99 -7.24 2.51
N THR A 227 -8.14 -7.60 1.23
CA THR A 227 -8.02 -8.99 0.77
C THR A 227 -6.60 -9.53 0.92
N THR A 228 -5.58 -8.79 0.45
CA THR A 228 -4.19 -9.29 0.46
C THR A 228 -3.62 -9.41 1.88
N GLN A 229 -4.09 -8.61 2.83
CA GLN A 229 -3.67 -8.70 4.24
C GLN A 229 -4.29 -9.89 4.97
N ARG A 230 -5.38 -10.48 4.46
CA ARG A 230 -6.05 -11.66 5.00
C ARG A 230 -5.77 -12.93 4.19
N ILE A 231 -4.82 -12.90 3.25
CA ILE A 231 -4.62 -13.98 2.29
C ILE A 231 -4.31 -15.33 2.96
N GLU A 232 -3.56 -15.33 4.06
CA GLU A 232 -3.24 -16.52 4.84
C GLU A 232 -4.51 -17.20 5.36
N SER A 233 -5.36 -16.46 6.06
CA SER A 233 -6.59 -17.00 6.64
C SER A 233 -7.67 -17.27 5.60
N LEU A 234 -7.76 -16.43 4.54
CA LEU A 234 -8.76 -16.60 3.47
C LEU A 234 -8.53 -17.87 2.65
N LEU A 235 -7.28 -18.26 2.42
CA LEU A 235 -6.92 -19.33 1.50
C LEU A 235 -6.32 -20.56 2.17
N LYS A 236 -6.26 -20.63 3.52
CA LYS A 236 -5.65 -21.76 4.25
C LYS A 236 -6.26 -23.12 3.90
N GLU A 237 -7.56 -23.18 3.59
CA GLU A 237 -8.27 -24.38 3.17
C GLU A 237 -8.20 -24.65 1.66
N SER A 238 -7.83 -23.65 0.88
CA SER A 238 -7.81 -23.71 -0.59
C SER A 238 -6.45 -24.10 -1.16
N VAL A 239 -5.35 -23.74 -0.49
CA VAL A 239 -3.97 -24.01 -0.95
C VAL A 239 -3.05 -24.31 0.23
N ALA A 240 -2.03 -25.15 -0.03
CA ALA A 240 -1.05 -25.56 1.01
C ALA A 240 -0.11 -24.42 1.45
N ALA A 241 0.10 -23.40 0.63
CA ALA A 241 1.00 -22.28 0.94
C ALA A 241 0.40 -20.94 0.48
N PRO A 242 -0.54 -20.36 1.26
CA PRO A 242 -1.23 -19.11 0.90
C PRO A 242 -0.27 -17.92 0.69
N LEU A 243 0.84 -17.88 1.41
CA LEU A 243 1.83 -16.82 1.28
C LEU A 243 2.49 -16.79 -0.11
N LEU A 244 2.59 -17.94 -0.80
CA LEU A 244 3.04 -17.99 -2.20
C LEU A 244 2.00 -17.38 -3.15
N VAL A 245 0.71 -17.45 -2.82
CA VAL A 245 -0.34 -16.75 -3.57
C VAL A 245 -0.18 -15.23 -3.41
N LEU A 246 0.14 -14.75 -2.21
CA LEU A 246 0.44 -13.33 -1.98
C LEU A 246 1.65 -12.87 -2.80
N ALA A 247 2.73 -13.66 -2.81
CA ALA A 247 3.91 -13.40 -3.63
C ALA A 247 3.56 -13.37 -5.14
N PHE A 248 2.73 -14.30 -5.59
CA PHE A 248 2.28 -14.41 -6.98
C PHE A 248 1.43 -13.20 -7.42
N ILE A 249 0.46 -12.79 -6.60
CA ILE A 249 -0.36 -11.58 -6.83
C ILE A 249 0.54 -10.36 -6.99
N ASN A 250 1.44 -10.14 -6.03
CA ASN A 250 2.35 -8.98 -6.05
C ASN A 250 3.40 -9.06 -7.16
N GLY A 251 3.81 -10.26 -7.56
CA GLY A 251 4.66 -10.47 -8.74
C GLY A 251 3.99 -10.00 -10.02
N ILE A 252 2.73 -10.37 -10.24
CA ILE A 252 1.91 -9.89 -11.38
C ILE A 252 1.75 -8.37 -11.30
N MET A 253 1.48 -7.82 -10.11
CA MET A 253 1.36 -6.37 -9.91
C MET A 253 2.66 -5.63 -10.28
N ALA A 254 3.81 -6.13 -9.82
CA ALA A 254 5.12 -5.52 -10.12
C ALA A 254 5.38 -5.53 -11.64
N LEU A 255 5.17 -6.66 -12.29
CA LEU A 255 5.33 -6.80 -13.74
C LEU A 255 4.32 -5.91 -14.50
N GLY A 256 3.04 -5.92 -14.13
CA GLY A 256 2.01 -5.10 -14.76
C GLY A 256 2.32 -3.60 -14.67
N ARG A 257 2.82 -3.13 -13.53
CA ARG A 257 3.22 -1.73 -13.34
C ARG A 257 4.41 -1.30 -14.21
N LEU A 258 5.31 -2.21 -14.58
CA LEU A 258 6.39 -1.90 -15.54
C LEU A 258 5.85 -1.60 -16.93
N PHE A 259 4.72 -2.20 -17.32
CA PHE A 259 4.08 -2.00 -18.62
C PHE A 259 2.89 -1.03 -18.59
N ALA A 260 2.62 -0.38 -17.44
CA ALA A 260 1.46 0.51 -17.25
C ALA A 260 1.36 1.62 -18.30
N GLY A 261 2.48 2.18 -18.77
CA GLY A 261 2.49 3.25 -19.78
C GLY A 261 1.79 2.85 -21.09
N GLN A 262 1.99 1.62 -21.55
CA GLN A 262 1.36 1.12 -22.79
C GLN A 262 -0.15 0.95 -22.64
N VAL A 263 -0.61 0.55 -21.45
CA VAL A 263 -2.03 0.35 -21.15
C VAL A 263 -2.75 1.69 -20.99
N VAL A 264 -2.14 2.65 -20.29
CA VAL A 264 -2.69 4.01 -20.08
C VAL A 264 -2.91 4.73 -21.41
N HIS A 265 -1.98 4.61 -22.37
CA HIS A 265 -2.13 5.23 -23.70
C HIS A 265 -3.38 4.75 -24.46
N LYS A 266 -3.77 3.48 -24.29
CA LYS A 266 -4.92 2.89 -24.99
C LYS A 266 -6.25 3.15 -24.28
N LEU A 267 -6.27 3.03 -22.95
CA LEU A 267 -7.53 3.01 -22.19
C LEU A 267 -7.87 4.33 -21.51
N LYS A 268 -6.94 5.28 -21.45
CA LYS A 268 -7.01 6.50 -20.60
C LYS A 268 -7.17 6.11 -19.09
N PRO A 269 -6.87 6.98 -18.13
CA PRO A 269 -6.96 6.63 -16.70
C PRO A 269 -8.34 6.16 -16.24
N SER A 270 -9.43 6.80 -16.69
CA SER A 270 -10.79 6.43 -16.28
C SER A 270 -11.24 5.06 -16.82
N GLY A 271 -10.86 4.73 -18.06
CA GLY A 271 -11.12 3.40 -18.63
C GLY A 271 -10.30 2.32 -17.93
N MET A 272 -9.05 2.60 -17.62
CA MET A 272 -8.17 1.70 -16.90
C MET A 272 -8.71 1.35 -15.51
N LEU A 273 -9.23 2.34 -14.76
CA LEU A 273 -9.89 2.11 -13.47
C LEU A 273 -11.15 1.24 -13.61
N LEU A 274 -11.95 1.44 -14.66
CA LEU A 274 -13.13 0.61 -14.91
C LEU A 274 -12.75 -0.87 -15.17
N TYR A 275 -11.78 -1.13 -16.04
CA TYR A 275 -11.30 -2.50 -16.29
C TYR A 275 -10.71 -3.12 -15.01
N SER A 276 -9.94 -2.35 -14.23
CA SER A 276 -9.42 -2.79 -12.95
C SER A 276 -10.55 -3.23 -11.99
N ALA A 277 -11.62 -2.46 -11.88
CA ALA A 277 -12.76 -2.81 -11.03
C ALA A 277 -13.45 -4.12 -11.49
N ILE A 278 -13.63 -4.29 -12.80
CA ILE A 278 -14.24 -5.52 -13.38
C ILE A 278 -13.37 -6.75 -13.05
N PHE A 279 -12.06 -6.70 -13.32
CA PHE A 279 -11.16 -7.82 -13.04
C PHE A 279 -11.03 -8.11 -11.55
N THR A 280 -11.03 -7.08 -10.69
CA THR A 280 -11.02 -7.25 -9.23
C THR A 280 -12.29 -7.95 -8.75
N PHE A 281 -13.46 -7.54 -9.24
CA PHE A 281 -14.73 -8.19 -8.92
C PHE A 281 -14.73 -9.67 -9.31
N VAL A 282 -14.37 -9.96 -10.57
CA VAL A 282 -14.33 -11.34 -11.10
C VAL A 282 -13.30 -12.17 -10.32
N GLY A 283 -12.11 -11.62 -10.04
CA GLY A 283 -11.06 -12.30 -9.30
C GLY A 283 -11.47 -12.64 -7.87
N LEU A 284 -12.08 -11.70 -7.13
CA LEU A 284 -12.61 -11.98 -5.79
C LEU A 284 -13.70 -13.06 -5.81
N TRP A 285 -14.60 -12.98 -6.77
CA TRP A 285 -15.66 -13.99 -6.92
C TRP A 285 -15.09 -15.37 -7.23
N LEU A 286 -14.13 -15.48 -8.16
CA LEU A 286 -13.45 -16.74 -8.47
C LEU A 286 -12.71 -17.32 -7.26
N LEU A 287 -12.08 -16.50 -6.42
CA LEU A 287 -11.42 -16.95 -5.19
C LEU A 287 -12.41 -17.61 -4.21
N THR A 288 -13.72 -17.32 -4.27
CA THR A 288 -14.72 -17.96 -3.40
C THR A 288 -15.06 -19.40 -3.81
N VAL A 289 -14.77 -19.79 -5.05
CA VAL A 289 -15.23 -21.07 -5.65
C VAL A 289 -14.08 -21.95 -6.14
N THR A 290 -12.82 -21.47 -6.04
CA THR A 290 -11.65 -22.22 -6.52
C THR A 290 -10.84 -22.81 -5.38
N SER A 291 -10.17 -23.95 -5.67
CA SER A 291 -9.23 -24.60 -4.77
C SER A 291 -8.03 -25.17 -5.52
N GLY A 292 -6.97 -25.50 -4.80
CA GLY A 292 -5.73 -26.05 -5.36
C GLY A 292 -5.09 -25.12 -6.41
N GLY A 293 -4.65 -25.67 -7.53
CA GLY A 293 -4.01 -24.92 -8.62
C GLY A 293 -4.90 -23.84 -9.26
N MET A 294 -6.23 -24.02 -9.26
CA MET A 294 -7.16 -23.03 -9.83
C MET A 294 -7.24 -21.76 -8.99
N THR A 295 -6.88 -21.80 -7.71
CA THR A 295 -6.74 -20.60 -6.86
C THR A 295 -5.69 -19.63 -7.42
N PHE A 296 -4.61 -20.11 -8.03
CA PHE A 296 -3.61 -19.25 -8.69
C PHE A 296 -4.16 -18.57 -9.95
N VAL A 297 -5.06 -19.23 -10.68
CA VAL A 297 -5.74 -18.61 -11.84
C VAL A 297 -6.67 -17.48 -11.34
N ALA A 298 -7.47 -17.74 -10.31
CA ALA A 298 -8.32 -16.74 -9.68
C ALA A 298 -7.50 -15.56 -9.12
N ALA A 299 -6.38 -15.86 -8.45
CA ALA A 299 -5.45 -14.88 -7.93
C ALA A 299 -4.80 -14.04 -9.05
N ALA A 300 -4.50 -14.64 -10.23
CA ALA A 300 -4.00 -13.88 -11.39
C ALA A 300 -5.04 -12.88 -11.91
N VAL A 301 -6.31 -13.28 -12.01
CA VAL A 301 -7.41 -12.38 -12.42
C VAL A 301 -7.56 -11.23 -11.42
N PHE A 302 -7.54 -11.54 -10.12
CA PHE A 302 -7.57 -10.54 -9.06
C PHE A 302 -6.38 -9.58 -9.14
N ALA A 303 -5.16 -10.13 -9.31
CA ALA A 303 -3.93 -9.35 -9.41
C ALA A 303 -3.94 -8.38 -10.59
N ILE A 304 -4.41 -8.82 -11.78
CA ILE A 304 -4.58 -7.95 -12.94
C ILE A 304 -5.52 -6.79 -12.61
N GLY A 305 -6.61 -7.07 -11.89
CA GLY A 305 -7.57 -6.06 -11.46
C GLY A 305 -6.93 -5.00 -10.56
N VAL A 306 -6.30 -5.40 -9.46
CA VAL A 306 -5.77 -4.47 -8.45
C VAL A 306 -4.47 -3.79 -8.87
N THR A 307 -3.76 -4.31 -9.88
CA THR A 307 -2.46 -3.80 -10.33
C THR A 307 -2.44 -2.29 -10.52
N PHE A 308 -3.49 -1.73 -11.10
CA PHE A 308 -3.51 -0.35 -11.56
C PHE A 308 -4.34 0.59 -10.67
N PHE A 309 -5.03 0.11 -9.66
CA PHE A 309 -5.86 0.98 -8.81
C PHE A 309 -5.05 2.14 -8.22
N TRP A 310 -4.10 1.84 -7.36
CA TRP A 310 -3.34 2.85 -6.63
C TRP A 310 -2.63 3.85 -7.55
N PRO A 311 -1.75 3.44 -8.49
CA PRO A 311 -1.02 4.39 -9.30
C PRO A 311 -1.91 5.20 -10.24
N THR A 312 -3.00 4.60 -10.78
CA THR A 312 -3.91 5.30 -11.69
C THR A 312 -4.79 6.30 -10.95
N MET A 313 -5.22 6.00 -9.73
CA MET A 313 -5.98 6.93 -8.88
C MET A 313 -5.14 8.17 -8.56
N LEU A 314 -3.90 8.00 -8.13
CA LEU A 314 -2.97 9.10 -7.88
C LEU A 314 -2.63 9.87 -9.17
N GLY A 315 -2.38 9.15 -10.27
CA GLY A 315 -2.11 9.74 -11.58
C GLY A 315 -3.28 10.56 -12.09
N PHE A 316 -4.51 10.08 -11.95
CA PHE A 316 -5.72 10.82 -12.31
C PHE A 316 -5.82 12.15 -11.54
N VAL A 317 -5.62 12.13 -10.22
CA VAL A 317 -5.66 13.34 -9.41
C VAL A 317 -4.54 14.31 -9.79
N ALA A 318 -3.31 13.82 -10.00
CA ALA A 318 -2.18 14.66 -10.40
C ALA A 318 -2.39 15.31 -11.77
N GLU A 319 -3.08 14.63 -12.72
CA GLU A 319 -3.30 15.09 -14.08
C GLU A 319 -4.51 16.02 -14.19
N TYR A 320 -5.65 15.65 -13.61
CA TYR A 320 -6.92 16.36 -13.78
C TYR A 320 -7.26 17.35 -12.66
N LEU A 321 -6.56 17.25 -11.51
CA LEU A 321 -6.73 18.10 -10.33
C LEU A 321 -5.39 18.61 -9.79
N PRO A 322 -4.51 19.19 -10.65
CA PRO A 322 -3.14 19.55 -10.25
C PRO A 322 -3.06 20.57 -9.11
N GLU A 323 -4.11 21.37 -8.90
CA GLU A 323 -4.17 22.35 -7.82
C GLU A 323 -4.19 21.73 -6.41
N THR A 324 -4.57 20.45 -6.28
CA THR A 324 -4.55 19.72 -5.00
C THR A 324 -3.13 19.43 -4.53
N GLY A 325 -2.16 19.38 -5.44
CA GLY A 325 -0.73 19.24 -5.16
C GLY A 325 -0.38 18.03 -4.28
N ALA A 326 0.67 18.18 -3.49
CA ALA A 326 1.12 17.15 -2.57
C ALA A 326 0.07 16.81 -1.49
N LEU A 327 -0.72 17.80 -1.04
CA LEU A 327 -1.80 17.59 -0.07
C LEU A 327 -2.85 16.63 -0.62
N GLY A 328 -3.29 16.82 -1.88
CA GLY A 328 -4.26 15.95 -2.52
C GLY A 328 -3.78 14.51 -2.60
N LEU A 329 -2.54 14.28 -3.02
CA LEU A 329 -1.95 12.95 -3.09
C LEU A 329 -1.81 12.31 -1.71
N SER A 330 -1.46 13.09 -0.67
CA SER A 330 -1.38 12.62 0.72
C SER A 330 -2.75 12.25 1.29
N ILE A 331 -3.81 13.04 0.99
CA ILE A 331 -5.19 12.72 1.38
C ILE A 331 -5.65 11.45 0.67
N MET A 332 -5.38 11.29 -0.63
CA MET A 332 -5.72 10.07 -1.38
C MET A 332 -5.09 8.84 -0.72
N GLY A 333 -3.77 8.84 -0.51
CA GLY A 333 -3.06 7.73 0.10
C GLY A 333 -3.51 7.47 1.54
N GLY A 334 -3.70 8.53 2.33
CA GLY A 334 -4.22 8.44 3.71
C GLY A 334 -5.62 7.83 3.76
N ALA A 335 -6.54 8.25 2.88
CA ALA A 335 -7.88 7.70 2.81
C ALA A 335 -7.88 6.21 2.43
N GLY A 336 -7.00 5.82 1.48
CA GLY A 336 -6.82 4.42 1.12
C GLY A 336 -6.36 3.58 2.31
N MET A 337 -5.32 4.00 3.03
CA MET A 337 -4.81 3.26 4.19
C MET A 337 -5.81 3.27 5.36
N PHE A 338 -6.52 4.37 5.56
CA PHE A 338 -7.58 4.44 6.58
C PHE A 338 -8.70 3.43 6.31
N SER A 339 -9.08 3.22 5.05
CA SER A 339 -10.10 2.23 4.70
C SER A 339 -9.71 0.82 5.11
N VAL A 340 -8.43 0.46 4.97
CA VAL A 340 -7.93 -0.85 5.37
C VAL A 340 -8.00 -1.06 6.87
N SER A 341 -7.74 -0.01 7.67
CA SER A 341 -7.87 -0.09 9.13
C SER A 341 -9.29 -0.42 9.60
N ILE A 342 -10.29 0.00 8.82
CA ILE A 342 -11.71 -0.30 9.10
C ILE A 342 -12.08 -1.69 8.59
N VAL A 343 -11.62 -2.05 7.40
CA VAL A 343 -12.07 -3.28 6.75
C VAL A 343 -11.49 -4.54 7.37
N LEU A 344 -10.28 -4.47 7.94
CA LEU A 344 -9.64 -5.65 8.55
C LEU A 344 -10.43 -6.26 9.72
N PRO A 345 -10.92 -5.48 10.72
CA PRO A 345 -11.78 -6.03 11.77
C PRO A 345 -13.10 -6.59 11.22
N ILE A 346 -13.71 -5.89 10.25
CA ILE A 346 -14.98 -6.34 9.62
C ILE A 346 -14.79 -7.68 8.92
N MET A 347 -13.72 -7.84 8.13
CA MET A 347 -13.41 -9.12 7.49
C MET A 347 -13.14 -10.23 8.51
N GLY A 348 -12.40 -9.92 9.59
CA GLY A 348 -12.17 -10.86 10.68
C GLY A 348 -13.46 -11.36 11.29
N ASN A 349 -14.36 -10.44 11.64
CA ASN A 349 -15.68 -10.78 12.18
C ASN A 349 -16.51 -11.66 11.23
N LEU A 350 -16.51 -11.35 9.91
CA LEU A 350 -17.19 -12.19 8.91
C LEU A 350 -16.59 -13.58 8.83
N MET A 351 -15.27 -13.70 8.93
CA MET A 351 -14.59 -15.00 8.89
C MET A 351 -14.83 -15.83 10.15
N ASP A 352 -14.85 -15.19 11.32
CA ASP A 352 -15.12 -15.86 12.61
C ASP A 352 -16.58 -16.34 12.69
N ASN A 353 -17.55 -15.58 12.18
CA ASN A 353 -18.98 -15.86 12.35
C ASN A 353 -19.65 -16.54 11.14
N ALA A 354 -18.99 -16.56 9.98
CA ALA A 354 -19.54 -17.18 8.77
C ALA A 354 -18.48 -18.05 8.07
N SER A 355 -17.72 -17.50 7.12
CA SER A 355 -16.64 -18.23 6.43
C SER A 355 -15.72 -17.30 5.65
N ALA A 356 -14.54 -17.80 5.24
CA ALA A 356 -13.64 -17.13 4.33
C ALA A 356 -14.31 -16.79 2.97
N ALA A 357 -15.13 -17.71 2.45
CA ALA A 357 -15.86 -17.49 1.20
C ALA A 357 -16.89 -16.36 1.33
N GLU A 358 -17.59 -16.26 2.46
CA GLU A 358 -18.56 -15.19 2.71
C GLU A 358 -17.86 -13.83 2.87
N ALA A 359 -16.72 -13.79 3.55
CA ALA A 359 -15.89 -12.59 3.62
C ALA A 359 -15.45 -12.11 2.23
N LEU A 360 -14.98 -13.02 1.35
CA LEU A 360 -14.63 -12.69 -0.03
C LEU A 360 -15.83 -12.21 -0.86
N ARG A 361 -17.00 -12.83 -0.71
CA ARG A 361 -18.23 -12.39 -1.38
C ARG A 361 -18.63 -10.99 -0.93
N THR A 362 -18.58 -10.72 0.36
CA THR A 362 -18.86 -9.38 0.91
C THR A 362 -17.85 -8.35 0.37
N MET A 363 -16.57 -8.69 0.33
CA MET A 363 -15.54 -7.81 -0.25
C MET A 363 -15.76 -7.55 -1.73
N SER A 364 -16.35 -8.48 -2.49
CA SER A 364 -16.63 -8.29 -3.92
C SER A 364 -17.69 -7.20 -4.19
N ILE A 365 -18.48 -6.81 -3.20
CA ILE A 365 -19.43 -5.69 -3.30
C ILE A 365 -18.69 -4.37 -3.57
N LEU A 366 -17.51 -4.18 -2.99
CA LEU A 366 -16.74 -2.95 -3.16
C LEU A 366 -16.33 -2.70 -4.62
N PRO A 367 -15.67 -3.63 -5.32
CA PRO A 367 -15.39 -3.45 -6.74
C PRO A 367 -16.67 -3.44 -7.62
N ALA A 368 -17.77 -4.08 -7.22
CA ALA A 368 -19.05 -3.94 -7.91
C ALA A 368 -19.57 -2.48 -7.89
N ILE A 369 -19.49 -1.81 -6.74
CA ILE A 369 -19.80 -0.37 -6.62
C ILE A 369 -18.83 0.44 -7.49
N LEU A 370 -17.54 0.10 -7.47
CA LEU A 370 -16.52 0.80 -8.27
C LEU A 370 -16.73 0.63 -9.78
N ILE A 371 -17.28 -0.47 -10.26
CA ILE A 371 -17.64 -0.64 -11.69
C ILE A 371 -18.63 0.45 -12.09
N VAL A 372 -19.69 0.66 -11.31
CA VAL A 372 -20.69 1.70 -11.59
C VAL A 372 -20.07 3.10 -11.49
N ALA A 373 -19.28 3.36 -10.43
CA ALA A 373 -18.63 4.64 -10.21
C ALA A 373 -17.65 4.98 -11.35
N PHE A 374 -16.79 4.04 -11.75
CA PHE A 374 -15.81 4.27 -12.81
C PHE A 374 -16.42 4.26 -14.22
N LEU A 375 -17.52 3.56 -14.43
CA LEU A 375 -18.30 3.72 -15.67
C LEU A 375 -18.84 5.14 -15.80
N GLY A 376 -19.44 5.67 -14.72
CA GLY A 376 -19.90 7.07 -14.67
C GLY A 376 -18.74 8.07 -14.89
N LEU A 377 -17.59 7.85 -14.22
CA LEU A 377 -16.40 8.66 -14.40
C LEU A 377 -15.89 8.62 -15.85
N ASN A 378 -15.85 7.45 -16.46
CA ASN A 378 -15.38 7.28 -17.84
C ASN A 378 -16.28 7.99 -18.85
N ILE A 379 -17.59 7.89 -18.67
CA ILE A 379 -18.58 8.63 -19.51
C ILE A 379 -18.39 10.14 -19.33
N TYR A 380 -18.29 10.64 -18.09
CA TYR A 380 -18.06 12.04 -17.78
C TYR A 380 -16.78 12.58 -18.43
N MET A 381 -15.67 11.87 -18.28
CA MET A 381 -14.37 12.28 -18.80
C MET A 381 -14.34 12.28 -20.33
N ASN A 382 -14.94 11.29 -20.99
CA ASN A 382 -15.03 11.24 -22.44
C ASN A 382 -15.88 12.39 -23.02
N LYS A 383 -16.99 12.78 -22.36
CA LYS A 383 -17.76 13.97 -22.76
C LYS A 383 -16.94 15.25 -22.64
N LYS A 384 -16.21 15.42 -21.52
CA LYS A 384 -15.37 16.62 -21.27
C LYS A 384 -14.20 16.76 -22.26
N ILE A 385 -13.63 15.64 -22.71
CA ILE A 385 -12.54 15.64 -23.69
C ILE A 385 -13.05 15.97 -25.09
N ASN A 386 -14.24 15.46 -25.46
CA ASN A 386 -14.84 15.73 -26.76
C ASN A 386 -15.42 17.16 -26.92
N GLN A 387 -15.52 17.91 -25.82
CA GLN A 387 -15.95 19.32 -25.80
C GLN A 387 -14.79 20.31 -25.85
N LYS A 388 -13.53 19.86 -25.77
CA LYS A 388 -12.32 20.66 -25.95
C LYS A 388 -11.71 20.42 -27.35
#